data_4f449a4f1eba68a5f45f98c794c2cf88
#
_entry.id   4f449a4f1eba68a5f45f98c794c2cf88
#
_cell.length_a   1.000
_cell.length_b   1.000
_cell.length_c   1.000
_cell.angle_alpha   90.00
_cell.angle_beta   90.00
_cell.angle_gamma   90.00
#
_symmetry.space_group_name_H-M   'P 1'
#
loop_
_entity.id
_entity.type
_entity.pdbx_description
1 polymer ?
#
loop_
_entity_poly.entity_id
_entity_poly.type
_entity_poly.pdbx_seq_one_letter_code
_entity_poly.pdbx_strand_id
1 'polypeptide(L)' 'MQITDVRVRKVTKEGKMKAVVSITIDNEFVVHDIKVIDGEKGLFIAMPSRKAADGEYRDIAHPINSNTRERIQREILE' A
#
# COMPACT_ATOMS: atom_id res chain seq x y z
N MET A 1 -7.81 3.04 -14.83
CA MET A 1 -6.54 2.68 -14.15
C MET A 1 -6.46 1.18 -14.00
N GLN A 2 -5.36 0.60 -14.45
CA GLN A 2 -5.09 -0.82 -14.25
C GLN A 2 -3.81 -1.03 -13.48
N ILE A 3 -3.84 -1.95 -12.50
CA ILE A 3 -2.64 -2.36 -11.81
C ILE A 3 -2.01 -3.46 -12.63
N THR A 4 -0.89 -3.15 -13.26
CA THR A 4 -0.26 -4.02 -14.25
C THR A 4 0.88 -4.84 -13.67
N ASP A 5 1.35 -4.52 -12.48
CA ASP A 5 2.37 -5.31 -11.80
C ASP A 5 2.32 -5.03 -10.30
N VAL A 6 2.63 -6.05 -9.52
CA VAL A 6 2.75 -5.94 -8.05
C VAL A 6 4.05 -6.60 -7.67
N ARG A 7 4.93 -5.86 -6.99
CA ARG A 7 6.22 -6.39 -6.55
C ARG A 7 6.34 -6.31 -5.04
N VAL A 8 6.53 -7.46 -4.41
CA VAL A 8 6.76 -7.54 -2.98
C VAL A 8 8.24 -7.30 -2.74
N ARG A 9 8.56 -6.22 -2.03
CA ARG A 9 9.95 -5.80 -1.79
C ARG A 9 10.53 -6.39 -0.52
N LYS A 10 9.68 -6.55 0.49
CA LYS A 10 10.11 -7.04 1.78
C LYS A 10 8.96 -7.78 2.44
N VAL A 11 9.25 -8.94 3.00
CA VAL A 11 8.28 -9.72 3.75
C VAL A 11 8.86 -9.99 5.12
N THR A 12 8.06 -9.78 6.17
CA THR A 12 8.48 -10.09 7.53
C THR A 12 7.38 -10.88 8.23
N LYS A 13 7.79 -11.83 9.05
CA LYS A 13 6.85 -12.66 9.81
C LYS A 13 6.57 -12.10 11.19
N GLU A 14 7.34 -11.12 11.61
CA GLU A 14 7.21 -10.53 12.94
C GLU A 14 6.62 -9.12 12.85
N GLY A 15 5.90 -8.74 13.91
CA GLY A 15 5.31 -7.42 14.00
C GLY A 15 4.07 -7.27 13.17
N LYS A 16 3.54 -6.05 13.13
CA LYS A 16 2.29 -5.76 12.41
C LYS A 16 2.51 -5.49 10.93
N MET A 17 3.68 -4.97 10.55
CA MET A 17 3.98 -4.73 9.14
C MET A 17 4.49 -6.02 8.51
N LYS A 18 3.69 -6.63 7.64
CA LYS A 18 4.00 -7.93 7.06
C LYS A 18 4.75 -7.86 5.75
N ALA A 19 4.55 -6.80 4.98
CA ALA A 19 5.20 -6.67 3.69
C ALA A 19 5.29 -5.21 3.27
N VAL A 20 6.24 -4.93 2.39
CA VAL A 20 6.36 -3.66 1.68
C VAL A 20 6.27 -3.97 0.19
N VAL A 21 5.40 -3.28 -0.50
CA VAL A 21 5.00 -3.61 -1.86
C VAL A 21 5.08 -2.37 -2.75
N SER A 22 5.41 -2.59 -4.00
CA SER A 22 5.30 -1.56 -5.05
C SER A 22 4.27 -2.02 -6.06
N ILE A 23 3.46 -1.09 -6.57
CA ILE A 23 2.52 -1.38 -7.64
C ILE A 23 2.84 -0.52 -8.85
N THR A 24 2.63 -1.10 -10.03
CA THR A 24 2.75 -0.38 -11.30
C THR A 24 1.35 -0.19 -11.88
N ILE A 25 1.08 1.00 -12.35
CA ILE A 25 -0.21 1.38 -12.91
C ILE A 25 -0.04 1.66 -14.40
N ASP A 26 -0.83 0.96 -15.22
CA ASP A 26 -0.85 1.13 -16.68
C ASP A 26 0.53 1.03 -17.34
N ASN A 27 1.45 0.29 -16.73
CA ASN A 27 2.84 0.13 -17.20
C ASN A 27 3.61 1.44 -17.31
N GLU A 28 3.15 2.51 -16.67
CA GLU A 28 3.79 3.82 -16.80
C GLU A 28 3.99 4.55 -15.48
N PHE A 29 3.40 4.09 -14.40
CA PHE A 29 3.48 4.79 -13.11
C PHE A 29 3.65 3.79 -11.99
N VAL A 30 4.61 4.01 -11.10
CA VAL A 30 4.84 3.10 -9.98
C VAL A 30 4.63 3.85 -8.65
N VAL A 31 4.02 3.16 -7.69
CA VAL A 31 3.91 3.65 -6.32
C VAL A 31 4.69 2.70 -5.42
N HIS A 32 5.69 3.22 -4.74
CA HIS A 32 6.53 2.46 -3.83
C HIS A 32 6.04 2.57 -2.38
N ASP A 33 6.55 1.69 -1.53
CA ASP A 33 6.37 1.75 -0.07
C ASP A 33 4.93 1.64 0.40
N ILE A 34 4.14 0.85 -0.30
CA ILE A 34 2.83 0.44 0.21
C ILE A 34 3.05 -0.69 1.19
N LYS A 35 2.50 -0.57 2.38
CA LYS A 35 2.71 -1.55 3.44
C LYS A 35 1.49 -2.43 3.62
N VAL A 36 1.73 -3.71 3.85
CA VAL A 36 0.68 -4.65 4.26
C VAL A 36 0.75 -4.79 5.77
N ILE A 37 -0.33 -4.47 6.43
CA ILE A 37 -0.42 -4.41 7.89
C ILE A 37 -1.38 -5.49 8.37
N ASP A 38 -1.00 -6.17 9.44
CA ASP A 38 -1.86 -7.14 10.11
C ASP A 38 -2.66 -6.42 11.19
N GLY A 39 -3.92 -6.15 10.90
CA GLY A 39 -4.83 -5.49 11.83
C GLY A 39 -5.74 -6.46 12.55
N GLU A 40 -6.54 -5.94 13.45
CA GLU A 40 -7.47 -6.77 14.24
C GLU A 40 -8.51 -7.49 13.38
N LYS A 41 -8.89 -6.88 12.27
CA LYS A 41 -9.90 -7.45 11.36
C LYS A 41 -9.29 -8.13 10.15
N GLY A 42 -7.97 -8.30 10.12
CA GLY A 42 -7.27 -8.93 9.03
C GLY A 42 -6.24 -8.01 8.40
N LEU A 43 -5.73 -8.45 7.27
CA LEU A 43 -4.71 -7.67 6.56
C LEU A 43 -5.33 -6.47 5.85
N PHE A 44 -4.65 -5.36 5.90
CA PHE A 44 -5.04 -4.18 5.13
C PHE A 44 -3.79 -3.48 4.60
N ILE A 45 -3.97 -2.54 3.70
CA ILE A 45 -2.85 -1.79 3.12
C ILE A 45 -2.78 -0.39 3.71
N ALA A 46 -1.55 0.10 3.87
CA ALA A 46 -1.27 1.48 4.25
C ALA A 46 -0.47 2.11 3.12
N MET A 47 -0.93 3.27 2.67
CA MET A 47 -0.29 3.99 1.59
C MET A 47 1.02 4.63 2.06
N PRO A 48 1.94 4.95 1.13
CA PRO A 48 3.17 5.63 1.52
C PRO A 48 2.86 6.98 2.16
N SER A 49 3.50 7.26 3.28
CA SER A 49 3.25 8.47 4.05
C SER A 49 4.55 9.03 4.57
N ARG A 50 4.50 10.29 5.00
CA ARG A 50 5.65 10.93 5.61
C ARG A 50 5.19 11.76 6.81
N LYS A 51 6.09 11.95 7.74
CA LYS A 51 5.84 12.77 8.91
C LYS A 51 5.91 14.24 8.52
N ALA A 52 4.83 14.97 8.77
CA ALA A 52 4.79 16.40 8.50
C ALA A 52 5.44 17.19 9.63
N ALA A 53 5.58 18.49 9.45
CA ALA A 53 6.22 19.37 10.43
C ALA A 53 5.48 19.40 11.76
N ASP A 54 4.17 19.17 11.76
CA ASP A 54 3.35 19.12 12.97
C ASP A 54 3.42 17.78 13.71
N GLY A 55 4.22 16.84 13.23
CA GLY A 55 4.38 15.53 13.85
C GLY A 55 3.40 14.48 13.39
N GLU A 56 2.44 14.83 12.56
CA GLU A 56 1.46 13.87 12.04
C GLU A 56 1.92 13.26 10.72
N TYR A 57 1.48 12.02 10.47
CA TYR A 57 1.77 11.34 9.22
C TYR A 57 0.70 11.66 8.19
N ARG A 58 1.13 11.96 6.98
CA ARG A 58 0.24 12.24 5.86
C ARG A 58 0.62 11.39 4.67
N ASP A 59 -0.38 10.85 4.00
CA ASP A 59 -0.14 10.04 2.81
C ASP A 59 0.50 10.88 1.71
N ILE A 60 1.51 10.32 1.07
CA ILE A 60 2.15 10.93 -0.10
C ILE A 60 1.29 10.67 -1.34
N ALA A 61 0.70 9.47 -1.40
CA ALA A 61 -0.16 9.05 -2.50
C ALA A 61 -1.25 8.15 -1.92
N HIS A 62 -2.49 8.32 -2.38
CA HIS A 62 -3.58 7.49 -1.89
C HIS A 62 -4.73 7.47 -2.89
N PRO A 63 -5.55 6.41 -2.86
CA PRO A 63 -6.78 6.40 -3.67
C PRO A 63 -7.78 7.41 -3.11
N ILE A 64 -8.56 8.00 -3.99
CA ILE A 64 -9.52 9.03 -3.59
C ILE A 64 -10.95 8.51 -3.53
N ASN A 65 -11.15 7.22 -3.73
CA ASN A 65 -12.46 6.60 -3.54
C ASN A 65 -12.28 5.16 -3.06
N SER A 66 -13.34 4.61 -2.46
CA SER A 66 -13.28 3.29 -1.86
C SER A 66 -13.16 2.17 -2.89
N ASN A 67 -13.74 2.33 -4.07
CA ASN A 67 -13.63 1.31 -5.11
C ASN A 67 -12.18 1.12 -5.56
N THR A 68 -11.45 2.21 -5.74
CA THR A 68 -10.04 2.17 -6.10
C THR A 68 -9.21 1.55 -4.99
N ARG A 69 -9.49 1.92 -3.73
CA ARG A 69 -8.78 1.35 -2.59
C ARG A 69 -9.00 -0.15 -2.49
N GLU A 70 -10.22 -0.61 -2.66
CA GLU A 70 -10.52 -2.04 -2.62
C GLU A 70 -9.83 -2.80 -3.75
N ARG A 71 -9.77 -2.22 -4.93
CA ARG A 71 -9.08 -2.82 -6.07
C ARG A 71 -7.59 -2.98 -5.80
N ILE A 72 -6.95 -1.92 -5.30
CA ILE A 72 -5.53 -1.96 -4.97
C ILE A 72 -5.26 -3.01 -3.89
N GLN A 73 -6.07 -3.00 -2.84
CA GLN A 73 -5.93 -3.95 -1.76
C GLN A 73 -6.09 -5.40 -2.24
N ARG A 74 -7.07 -5.64 -3.08
CA ARG A 74 -7.31 -6.97 -3.64
C ARG A 74 -6.12 -7.46 -4.46
N GLU A 75 -5.58 -6.60 -5.32
CA GLU A 75 -4.43 -6.97 -6.15
C GLU A 75 -3.19 -7.26 -5.31
N ILE A 76 -2.99 -6.54 -4.22
CA ILE A 76 -1.83 -6.75 -3.36
C ILE A 76 -1.99 -8.01 -2.51
N LEU A 77 -3.17 -8.26 -1.96
CA LEU A 77 -3.39 -9.34 -1.01
C LEU A 77 -3.68 -10.70 -1.66
N GLU A 78 -3.87 -10.74 -2.94
CA GLU A 78 -4.07 -12.01 -3.67
C GLU A 78 -2.77 -12.64 -4.15
#